data_47e0c43ea2d620c2d34eaf1e3b4d41ae
#
_entry.id   47e0c43ea2d620c2d34eaf1e3b4d41ae
#
_cell.length_a   1.000
_cell.length_b   1.000
_cell.length_c   1.000
_cell.angle_alpha   90.00
_cell.angle_beta   90.00
_cell.angle_gamma   90.00
#
_symmetry.space_group_name_H-M   'P 1'
#
loop_
_entity.id
_entity.type
_entity.pdbx_description
1 polymer ?
#
loop_
_entity_poly.entity_id
_entity_poly.type
_entity_poly.pdbx_seq_one_letter_code
_entity_poly.pdbx_strand_id
1 'polypeptide(L)'
;MRDTFRNWAGNQSITPAQVRTPSSTAETARAVRDAAAAGLRVRMVGTGHSFTGVALTDGLLLRPDALTGIREVGDGWVTAAAGTPLGALNEELDRMGLALANMGDITAQTLAGAIQTGTHGTGREAGGLADQVLGLELVLADGEVVTVSGGGTGRIRDGVSERDLFDAARVGLGALGVVTAVTFRVEPSFLLRSTRQPMRLTEILDSLDTITSDNE
;
A
#
# COMPACT_ATOMS: atom_id res chain seq x y z
N MET A 1 -10.35 -24.69 -15.38
CA MET A 1 -10.70 -24.58 -13.93
C MET A 1 -10.61 -23.11 -13.58
N ARG A 2 -11.61 -22.48 -12.96
CA ARG A 2 -11.48 -21.07 -12.54
C ARG A 2 -10.61 -21.03 -11.30
N ASP A 3 -9.63 -20.11 -11.26
CA ASP A 3 -8.72 -19.97 -10.13
C ASP A 3 -9.46 -19.40 -8.91
N THR A 4 -9.45 -20.14 -7.80
CA THR A 4 -10.01 -19.67 -6.54
C THR A 4 -8.93 -18.89 -5.79
N PHE A 5 -9.20 -17.62 -5.51
CA PHE A 5 -8.38 -16.83 -4.60
C PHE A 5 -8.70 -17.23 -3.15
N ARG A 6 -7.66 -17.36 -2.33
CA ARG A 6 -7.76 -17.54 -0.89
C ARG A 6 -6.79 -16.56 -0.22
N ASN A 7 -7.24 -15.89 0.85
CA ASN A 7 -6.38 -14.99 1.60
C ASN A 7 -5.32 -15.78 2.40
N TRP A 8 -4.30 -15.09 2.91
CA TRP A 8 -3.20 -15.69 3.67
C TRP A 8 -3.67 -16.52 4.86
N ALA A 9 -4.65 -16.03 5.62
CA ALA A 9 -5.19 -16.75 6.79
C ALA A 9 -6.10 -17.94 6.42
N GLY A 10 -6.46 -18.10 5.14
CA GLY A 10 -7.33 -19.19 4.67
C GLY A 10 -8.80 -19.07 5.07
N ASN A 11 -9.19 -18.01 5.77
CA ASN A 11 -10.57 -17.80 6.25
C ASN A 11 -11.49 -17.09 5.25
N GLN A 12 -10.92 -16.58 4.14
CA GLN A 12 -11.66 -15.92 3.08
C GLN A 12 -11.30 -16.54 1.73
N SER A 13 -12.28 -16.81 0.89
CA SER A 13 -12.04 -17.31 -0.46
C SER A 13 -13.13 -16.88 -1.42
N ILE A 14 -12.79 -16.73 -2.70
CA ILE A 14 -13.73 -16.42 -3.79
C ILE A 14 -13.18 -16.96 -5.11
N THR A 15 -14.11 -17.31 -6.02
CA THR A 15 -13.78 -17.63 -7.41
C THR A 15 -14.24 -16.49 -8.30
N PRO A 16 -13.35 -15.57 -8.71
CA PRO A 16 -13.72 -14.43 -9.55
C PRO A 16 -14.10 -14.88 -10.97
N ALA A 17 -14.88 -14.05 -11.67
CA ALA A 17 -15.21 -14.30 -13.07
C ALA A 17 -13.95 -14.23 -13.95
N GLN A 18 -13.05 -13.30 -13.63
CA GLN A 18 -11.77 -13.10 -14.35
C GLN A 18 -10.65 -12.79 -13.36
N VAL A 19 -9.42 -13.24 -13.70
CA VAL A 19 -8.17 -12.85 -13.04
C VAL A 19 -7.25 -12.28 -14.11
N ARG A 20 -6.61 -11.11 -13.84
CA ARG A 20 -5.58 -10.52 -14.69
C ARG A 20 -4.38 -10.07 -13.85
N THR A 21 -3.19 -10.17 -14.43
CA THR A 21 -1.93 -9.76 -13.82
C THR A 21 -1.27 -8.69 -14.71
N PRO A 22 -1.72 -7.42 -14.61
CA PRO A 22 -1.15 -6.34 -15.42
C PRO A 22 0.30 -6.07 -15.02
N SER A 23 1.14 -5.77 -16.01
CA SER A 23 2.55 -5.40 -15.85
C SER A 23 2.79 -3.89 -15.95
N SER A 24 1.76 -3.12 -16.26
CA SER A 24 1.85 -1.67 -16.41
C SER A 24 0.54 -0.97 -16.02
N THR A 25 0.64 0.34 -15.75
CA THR A 25 -0.52 1.22 -15.54
C THR A 25 -1.46 1.20 -16.75
N ALA A 26 -0.91 1.19 -17.97
CA ALA A 26 -1.71 1.15 -19.19
C ALA A 26 -2.51 -0.16 -19.32
N GLU A 27 -1.92 -1.29 -18.96
CA GLU A 27 -2.63 -2.58 -18.94
C GLU A 27 -3.69 -2.62 -17.83
N THR A 28 -3.40 -2.05 -16.65
CA THR A 28 -4.37 -1.90 -15.58
C THR A 28 -5.55 -1.06 -16.02
N ALA A 29 -5.31 0.08 -16.66
CA ALA A 29 -6.35 0.97 -17.17
C ALA A 29 -7.23 0.28 -18.23
N ARG A 30 -6.62 -0.51 -19.11
CA ARG A 30 -7.36 -1.31 -20.10
C ARG A 30 -8.23 -2.36 -19.43
N ALA A 31 -7.67 -3.09 -18.45
CA ALA A 31 -8.40 -4.12 -17.71
C ALA A 31 -9.61 -3.53 -16.95
N VAL A 32 -9.47 -2.33 -16.37
CA VAL A 32 -10.56 -1.61 -15.70
C VAL A 32 -11.66 -1.23 -16.70
N ARG A 33 -11.30 -0.65 -17.87
CA ARG A 33 -12.29 -0.31 -18.91
C ARG A 33 -13.04 -1.54 -19.44
N ASP A 34 -12.32 -2.62 -19.70
CA ASP A 34 -12.93 -3.88 -20.17
C ASP A 34 -13.92 -4.44 -19.14
N ALA A 35 -13.53 -4.40 -17.85
CA ALA A 35 -14.39 -4.83 -16.75
C ALA A 35 -15.63 -3.94 -16.62
N ALA A 36 -15.49 -2.62 -16.71
CA ALA A 36 -16.58 -1.67 -16.66
C ALA A 36 -17.58 -1.92 -17.82
N ALA A 37 -17.08 -2.12 -19.04
CA ALA A 37 -17.91 -2.46 -20.20
C ALA A 37 -18.65 -3.79 -20.04
N ALA A 38 -18.09 -4.73 -19.29
CA ALA A 38 -18.70 -6.02 -18.98
C ALA A 38 -19.57 -6.01 -17.71
N GLY A 39 -19.74 -4.86 -17.04
CA GLY A 39 -20.49 -4.75 -15.78
C GLY A 39 -19.85 -5.47 -14.60
N LEU A 40 -18.53 -5.72 -14.65
CA LEU A 40 -17.80 -6.43 -13.61
C LEU A 40 -17.22 -5.46 -12.57
N ARG A 41 -17.34 -5.82 -11.30
CA ARG A 41 -16.63 -5.13 -10.21
C ARG A 41 -15.17 -5.48 -10.25
N VAL A 42 -14.30 -4.48 -10.03
CA VAL A 42 -12.85 -4.65 -10.02
C VAL A 42 -12.32 -4.58 -8.59
N ARG A 43 -11.43 -5.48 -8.23
CA ARG A 43 -10.60 -5.40 -7.02
C ARG A 43 -9.17 -5.78 -7.36
N MET A 44 -8.21 -5.07 -6.79
CA MET A 44 -6.82 -5.49 -6.78
C MET A 44 -6.49 -6.11 -5.44
N VAL A 45 -5.83 -7.26 -5.46
CA VAL A 45 -5.37 -7.95 -4.25
C VAL A 45 -3.86 -8.10 -4.31
N GLY A 46 -3.16 -7.66 -3.26
CA GLY A 46 -1.74 -7.95 -3.06
C GLY A 46 -1.52 -9.36 -2.53
N THR A 47 -0.73 -9.52 -1.49
CA THR A 47 -0.41 -10.83 -0.88
C THR A 47 -1.54 -11.41 -0.01
N GLY A 48 -2.65 -10.68 0.14
CA GLY A 48 -3.86 -11.21 0.78
C GLY A 48 -3.80 -11.32 2.29
N HIS A 49 -3.07 -10.45 2.98
CA HIS A 49 -2.95 -10.48 4.45
C HIS A 49 -4.18 -9.95 5.21
N SER A 50 -5.15 -9.34 4.54
CA SER A 50 -6.40 -8.91 5.18
C SER A 50 -7.22 -10.11 5.65
N PHE A 51 -7.71 -10.09 6.89
CA PHE A 51 -8.55 -11.14 7.47
C PHE A 51 -10.03 -11.03 7.04
N THR A 52 -10.43 -9.90 6.49
CA THR A 52 -11.78 -9.62 6.01
C THR A 52 -11.89 -9.80 4.50
N GLY A 53 -13.12 -9.79 3.98
CA GLY A 53 -13.39 -9.89 2.54
C GLY A 53 -13.12 -8.62 1.72
N VAL A 54 -12.36 -7.65 2.23
CA VAL A 54 -12.15 -6.33 1.59
C VAL A 54 -11.61 -6.41 0.16
N ALA A 55 -10.76 -7.40 -0.14
CA ALA A 55 -10.17 -7.61 -1.46
C ALA A 55 -10.96 -8.58 -2.34
N LEU A 56 -12.07 -9.15 -1.86
CA LEU A 56 -12.84 -10.14 -2.61
C LEU A 56 -13.72 -9.49 -3.68
N THR A 57 -13.80 -10.12 -4.84
CA THR A 57 -14.72 -9.79 -5.92
C THR A 57 -15.12 -11.03 -6.70
N ASP A 58 -16.37 -11.10 -7.07
CA ASP A 58 -16.90 -12.08 -8.04
C ASP A 58 -16.66 -11.65 -9.50
N GLY A 59 -16.23 -10.39 -9.72
CA GLY A 59 -15.94 -9.80 -11.02
C GLY A 59 -14.50 -10.02 -11.49
N LEU A 60 -13.76 -8.92 -11.72
CA LEU A 60 -12.36 -8.94 -12.12
C LEU A 60 -11.45 -8.79 -10.90
N LEU A 61 -10.64 -9.80 -10.64
CA LEU A 61 -9.56 -9.75 -9.66
C LEU A 61 -8.25 -9.39 -10.38
N LEU A 62 -7.66 -8.26 -10.01
CA LEU A 62 -6.33 -7.85 -10.46
C LEU A 62 -5.27 -8.32 -9.47
N ARG A 63 -4.19 -8.89 -9.98
CA ARG A 63 -2.99 -9.27 -9.21
C ARG A 63 -1.83 -8.39 -9.65
N PRO A 64 -1.21 -7.64 -8.73
CA PRO A 64 -0.12 -6.73 -9.09
C PRO A 64 1.25 -7.41 -9.18
N ASP A 65 1.31 -8.73 -9.29
CA ASP A 65 2.54 -9.53 -9.20
C ASP A 65 3.60 -9.14 -10.26
N ALA A 66 3.16 -8.61 -11.41
CA ALA A 66 4.03 -8.11 -12.47
C ALA A 66 4.22 -6.56 -12.42
N LEU A 67 3.58 -5.88 -11.49
CA LEU A 67 3.65 -4.42 -11.33
C LEU A 67 4.59 -4.08 -10.18
N THR A 68 5.89 -4.36 -10.35
CA THR A 68 6.91 -4.28 -9.29
C THR A 68 8.11 -3.44 -9.69
N GLY A 69 8.92 -3.05 -8.69
CA GLY A 69 10.18 -2.33 -8.84
C GLY A 69 10.08 -0.84 -8.58
N ILE A 70 11.25 -0.22 -8.40
CA ILE A 70 11.39 1.23 -8.27
C ILE A 70 11.27 1.83 -9.68
N ARG A 71 10.50 2.90 -9.82
CA ARG A 71 10.30 3.65 -11.06
C ARG A 71 11.16 4.90 -11.12
N GLU A 72 11.29 5.59 -10.00
CA GLU A 72 12.00 6.87 -9.93
C GLU A 72 12.52 7.11 -8.52
N VAL A 73 13.65 7.79 -8.40
CA VAL A 73 14.27 8.20 -7.14
C VAL A 73 14.61 9.67 -7.23
N GLY A 74 14.20 10.45 -6.23
CA GLY A 74 14.53 11.85 -6.10
C GLY A 74 15.13 12.16 -4.73
N ASP A 75 15.35 13.44 -4.46
CA ASP A 75 15.88 13.89 -3.19
C ASP A 75 14.80 13.75 -2.09
N GLY A 76 15.01 12.79 -1.19
CA GLY A 76 14.09 12.48 -0.10
C GLY A 76 12.81 11.73 -0.48
N TRP A 77 12.71 11.17 -1.71
CA TRP A 77 11.55 10.38 -2.12
C TRP A 77 11.89 9.28 -3.12
N VAL A 78 11.02 8.27 -3.18
CA VAL A 78 11.06 7.18 -4.15
C VAL A 78 9.66 6.89 -4.67
N THR A 79 9.54 6.66 -5.97
CA THR A 79 8.30 6.14 -6.57
C THR A 79 8.50 4.68 -6.95
N ALA A 80 7.64 3.82 -6.44
CA ALA A 80 7.68 2.39 -6.73
C ALA A 80 6.31 1.88 -7.22
N ALA A 81 6.34 0.81 -8.01
CA ALA A 81 5.14 0.16 -8.51
C ALA A 81 4.36 -0.51 -7.37
N ALA A 82 3.04 -0.47 -7.45
CA ALA A 82 2.10 -0.82 -6.38
C ALA A 82 2.20 -2.26 -5.86
N GLY A 83 2.61 -3.18 -6.71
CA GLY A 83 2.78 -4.61 -6.39
C GLY A 83 4.14 -4.95 -5.79
N THR A 84 5.05 -4.00 -5.64
CA THR A 84 6.36 -4.23 -5.00
C THR A 84 6.16 -4.67 -3.56
N PRO A 85 6.72 -5.82 -3.12
CA PRO A 85 6.72 -6.18 -1.71
C PRO A 85 7.55 -5.19 -0.88
N LEU A 86 7.12 -4.88 0.34
CA LEU A 86 7.84 -3.99 1.27
C LEU A 86 9.29 -4.46 1.50
N GLY A 87 9.50 -5.78 1.66
CA GLY A 87 10.83 -6.33 1.82
C GLY A 87 11.75 -6.05 0.64
N ALA A 88 11.23 -6.19 -0.60
CA ALA A 88 11.99 -5.89 -1.80
C ALA A 88 12.32 -4.39 -1.94
N LEU A 89 11.36 -3.53 -1.59
CA LEU A 89 11.62 -2.08 -1.56
C LEU A 89 12.73 -1.75 -0.57
N ASN A 90 12.70 -2.32 0.64
CA ASN A 90 13.72 -2.05 1.66
C ASN A 90 15.11 -2.49 1.22
N GLU A 91 15.23 -3.66 0.59
CA GLU A 91 16.52 -4.13 0.08
C GLU A 91 17.08 -3.18 -0.99
N GLU A 92 16.23 -2.64 -1.87
CA GLU A 92 16.67 -1.66 -2.87
C GLU A 92 17.03 -0.31 -2.24
N LEU A 93 16.23 0.16 -1.26
CA LEU A 93 16.54 1.40 -0.53
C LEU A 93 17.85 1.28 0.25
N ASP A 94 18.10 0.17 0.93
CA ASP A 94 19.34 -0.07 1.66
C ASP A 94 20.57 -0.01 0.76
N ARG A 95 20.51 -0.60 -0.45
CA ARG A 95 21.58 -0.49 -1.46
C ARG A 95 21.85 0.95 -1.90
N MET A 96 20.87 1.84 -1.77
CA MET A 96 20.99 3.26 -2.10
C MET A 96 21.36 4.11 -0.88
N GLY A 97 21.52 3.51 0.32
CA GLY A 97 21.75 4.23 1.57
C GLY A 97 20.50 4.97 2.06
N LEU A 98 19.31 4.50 1.71
CA LEU A 98 18.02 5.09 2.04
C LEU A 98 17.18 4.12 2.90
N ALA A 99 16.17 4.65 3.59
CA ALA A 99 15.21 3.89 4.39
C ALA A 99 13.84 4.55 4.40
N LEU A 100 12.80 3.76 4.71
CA LEU A 100 11.52 4.27 5.20
C LEU A 100 11.68 4.57 6.70
N ALA A 101 11.06 5.65 7.18
CA ALA A 101 11.17 6.07 8.58
C ALA A 101 10.58 5.04 9.55
N ASN A 102 9.49 4.38 9.15
CA ASN A 102 8.82 3.36 9.96
C ASN A 102 8.10 2.35 9.07
N MET A 103 7.94 1.13 9.57
CA MET A 103 7.24 0.05 8.90
C MET A 103 6.47 -0.82 9.89
N GLY A 104 5.51 -1.59 9.36
CA GLY A 104 4.93 -2.73 10.07
C GLY A 104 5.90 -3.92 10.15
N ASP A 105 5.59 -4.87 11.01
CA ASP A 105 6.39 -6.08 11.25
C ASP A 105 6.46 -7.03 10.03
N ILE A 106 5.43 -7.04 9.18
CA ILE A 106 5.33 -7.94 8.04
C ILE A 106 5.78 -7.23 6.75
N THR A 107 6.85 -7.73 6.14
CA THR A 107 7.45 -7.19 4.91
C THR A 107 6.95 -7.86 3.63
N ALA A 108 6.13 -8.91 3.72
CA ALA A 108 5.58 -9.62 2.57
C ALA A 108 4.42 -8.88 1.89
N GLN A 109 3.86 -7.84 2.52
CA GLN A 109 2.78 -7.05 1.93
C GLN A 109 3.28 -6.28 0.71
N THR A 110 2.41 -6.15 -0.32
CA THR A 110 2.66 -5.20 -1.41
C THR A 110 2.45 -3.76 -0.93
N LEU A 111 3.14 -2.79 -1.56
CA LEU A 111 3.05 -1.37 -1.19
C LEU A 111 1.60 -0.89 -1.16
N ALA A 112 0.84 -1.09 -2.24
CA ALA A 112 -0.56 -0.68 -2.29
C ALA A 112 -1.40 -1.42 -1.24
N GLY A 113 -1.17 -2.73 -1.03
CA GLY A 113 -1.90 -3.50 -0.02
C GLY A 113 -1.67 -2.96 1.39
N ALA A 114 -0.44 -2.61 1.73
CA ALA A 114 -0.07 -2.10 3.03
C ALA A 114 -0.68 -0.72 3.32
N ILE A 115 -0.52 0.25 2.40
CA ILE A 115 -1.07 1.61 2.62
C ILE A 115 -2.60 1.60 2.64
N GLN A 116 -3.24 0.83 1.75
CA GLN A 116 -4.71 0.82 1.60
C GLN A 116 -5.44 0.29 2.84
N THR A 117 -4.78 -0.45 3.71
CA THR A 117 -5.35 -1.03 4.94
C THR A 117 -4.76 -0.44 6.21
N GLY A 118 -4.03 0.67 6.11
CA GLY A 118 -3.51 1.42 7.26
C GLY A 118 -2.43 0.68 8.04
N THR A 119 -1.57 -0.10 7.36
CA THR A 119 -0.44 -0.76 8.02
C THR A 119 0.45 0.24 8.73
N HIS A 120 0.80 -0.06 9.98
CA HIS A 120 1.65 0.78 10.83
C HIS A 120 2.63 -0.05 11.64
N GLY A 121 3.67 0.59 12.14
CA GLY A 121 4.58 0.05 13.15
C GLY A 121 4.13 0.44 14.56
N THR A 122 5.04 0.37 15.51
CA THR A 122 4.79 0.65 16.94
C THR A 122 5.49 1.92 17.43
N GLY A 123 6.17 2.65 16.57
CA GLY A 123 6.84 3.90 16.92
C GLY A 123 5.83 4.96 17.38
N ARG A 124 6.14 5.64 18.49
CA ARG A 124 5.26 6.64 19.09
C ARG A 124 5.10 7.89 18.22
N GLU A 125 6.21 8.36 17.65
CA GLU A 125 6.27 9.59 16.85
C GLU A 125 6.10 9.31 15.35
N ALA A 126 6.27 8.07 14.93
CA ALA A 126 6.13 7.66 13.54
C ALA A 126 4.67 7.31 13.24
N GLY A 127 4.09 7.97 12.27
CA GLY A 127 2.77 7.65 11.76
C GLY A 127 2.72 6.29 11.06
N GLY A 128 1.56 5.94 10.51
CA GLY A 128 1.41 4.75 9.69
C GLY A 128 2.18 4.84 8.38
N LEU A 129 2.27 3.72 7.66
CA LEU A 129 2.95 3.69 6.36
C LEU A 129 2.32 4.68 5.36
N ALA A 130 1.02 4.90 5.44
CA ALA A 130 0.30 5.86 4.61
C ALA A 130 0.68 7.33 4.87
N ASP A 131 1.22 7.66 6.07
CA ASP A 131 1.66 9.02 6.40
C ASP A 131 2.99 9.38 5.71
N GLN A 132 3.74 8.37 5.27
CA GLN A 132 4.98 8.54 4.50
C GLN A 132 4.70 8.69 2.99
N VAL A 133 3.44 8.52 2.54
CA VAL A 133 3.06 8.64 1.13
C VAL A 133 2.98 10.11 0.74
N LEU A 134 3.69 10.48 -0.31
CA LEU A 134 3.72 11.83 -0.90
C LEU A 134 2.81 11.94 -2.12
N GLY A 135 2.63 10.82 -2.85
CA GLY A 135 1.83 10.78 -4.06
C GLY A 135 1.36 9.37 -4.42
N LEU A 136 0.31 9.31 -5.23
CA LEU A 136 -0.28 8.09 -5.76
C LEU A 136 -0.56 8.22 -7.25
N GLU A 137 -0.31 7.17 -8.01
CA GLU A 137 -0.86 6.98 -9.35
C GLU A 137 -2.05 6.02 -9.25
N LEU A 138 -3.20 6.44 -9.76
CA LEU A 138 -4.47 5.74 -9.67
C LEU A 138 -5.08 5.52 -11.05
N VAL A 139 -5.66 4.36 -11.26
CA VAL A 139 -6.59 4.10 -12.36
C VAL A 139 -8.01 4.18 -11.81
N LEU A 140 -8.77 5.18 -12.26
CA LEU A 140 -10.16 5.41 -11.86
C LEU A 140 -11.12 4.41 -12.53
N ALA A 141 -12.39 4.42 -12.12
CA ALA A 141 -13.38 3.43 -12.56
C ALA A 141 -13.65 3.45 -14.08
N ASP A 142 -13.42 4.56 -14.76
CA ASP A 142 -13.52 4.71 -16.22
C ASP A 142 -12.22 4.38 -16.96
N GLY A 143 -11.17 4.01 -16.21
CA GLY A 143 -9.85 3.73 -16.74
C GLY A 143 -9.00 4.98 -17.02
N GLU A 144 -9.43 6.17 -16.56
CA GLU A 144 -8.57 7.35 -16.52
C GLU A 144 -7.43 7.13 -15.53
N VAL A 145 -6.23 7.55 -15.92
CA VAL A 145 -5.04 7.52 -15.05
C VAL A 145 -4.82 8.91 -14.48
N VAL A 146 -4.80 9.00 -13.17
CA VAL A 146 -4.55 10.26 -12.46
C VAL A 146 -3.38 10.10 -11.49
N THR A 147 -2.57 11.15 -11.37
CA THR A 147 -1.55 11.27 -10.32
C THR A 147 -2.03 12.32 -9.32
N VAL A 148 -1.98 11.97 -8.04
CA VAL A 148 -2.42 12.84 -6.95
C VAL A 148 -1.37 12.91 -5.85
N SER A 149 -1.26 14.06 -5.18
CA SER A 149 -0.27 14.30 -4.14
C SER A 149 -0.80 15.16 -3.00
N GLY A 150 -0.14 15.09 -1.84
CA GLY A 150 -0.49 15.89 -0.67
C GLY A 150 -0.32 17.40 -0.85
N GLY A 151 0.51 17.82 -1.80
CA GLY A 151 0.71 19.23 -2.20
C GLY A 151 -0.10 19.64 -3.43
N GLY A 152 -0.92 18.75 -3.98
CA GLY A 152 -1.68 19.00 -5.19
C GLY A 152 -2.74 20.08 -5.03
N THR A 153 -2.83 20.96 -6.02
CA THR A 153 -3.80 22.09 -6.07
C THR A 153 -4.78 21.96 -7.23
N GLY A 154 -4.62 20.90 -8.03
CA GLY A 154 -5.45 20.62 -9.20
C GLY A 154 -6.87 20.16 -8.84
N ARG A 155 -7.71 20.08 -9.88
CA ARG A 155 -9.04 19.44 -9.81
C ARG A 155 -9.01 18.18 -10.66
N ILE A 156 -9.51 17.10 -10.11
CA ILE A 156 -9.62 15.81 -10.80
C ILE A 156 -10.94 15.72 -11.54
N ARG A 157 -12.03 16.08 -10.85
CA ARG A 157 -13.41 16.10 -11.38
C ARG A 157 -14.23 17.18 -10.68
N ASP A 158 -15.44 17.42 -11.15
CA ASP A 158 -16.34 18.38 -10.51
C ASP A 158 -16.56 18.02 -9.03
N GLY A 159 -16.23 18.97 -8.15
CA GLY A 159 -16.34 18.84 -6.71
C GLY A 159 -15.24 18.00 -6.03
N VAL A 160 -14.26 17.45 -6.79
CA VAL A 160 -13.16 16.64 -6.24
C VAL A 160 -11.82 17.31 -6.54
N SER A 161 -11.15 17.83 -5.53
CA SER A 161 -9.78 18.34 -5.66
C SER A 161 -8.77 17.18 -5.68
N GLU A 162 -7.59 17.45 -6.23
CA GLU A 162 -6.46 16.51 -6.19
C GLU A 162 -6.13 16.13 -4.74
N ARG A 163 -6.11 17.10 -3.83
CA ARG A 163 -5.83 16.89 -2.42
C ARG A 163 -6.87 15.99 -1.74
N ASP A 164 -8.17 16.24 -1.98
CA ASP A 164 -9.21 15.41 -1.37
C ASP A 164 -9.13 13.96 -1.85
N LEU A 165 -8.87 13.75 -3.14
CA LEU A 165 -8.68 12.40 -3.67
C LEU A 165 -7.44 11.74 -3.09
N PHE A 166 -6.32 12.46 -2.97
CA PHE A 166 -5.11 11.95 -2.35
C PHE A 166 -5.35 11.52 -0.90
N ASP A 167 -5.93 12.39 -0.07
CA ASP A 167 -6.16 12.12 1.35
C ASP A 167 -7.12 10.93 1.56
N ALA A 168 -8.16 10.81 0.72
CA ALA A 168 -9.08 9.68 0.77
C ALA A 168 -8.48 8.39 0.21
N ALA A 169 -7.65 8.46 -0.85
CA ALA A 169 -7.10 7.29 -1.52
C ALA A 169 -5.93 6.65 -0.79
N ARG A 170 -5.22 7.37 0.10
CA ARG A 170 -4.08 6.81 0.86
C ARG A 170 -4.47 5.57 1.69
N VAL A 171 -5.68 5.57 2.28
CA VAL A 171 -6.23 4.45 3.06
C VAL A 171 -7.66 4.15 2.57
N GLY A 172 -7.83 4.10 1.26
CA GLY A 172 -9.15 4.03 0.61
C GLY A 172 -9.70 2.61 0.42
N LEU A 173 -9.03 1.57 0.92
CA LEU A 173 -9.43 0.16 0.78
C LEU A 173 -9.68 -0.26 -0.69
N GLY A 174 -9.02 0.41 -1.64
CA GLY A 174 -9.20 0.19 -3.08
C GLY A 174 -10.57 0.59 -3.62
N ALA A 175 -11.32 1.46 -2.91
CA ALA A 175 -12.65 1.90 -3.33
C ALA A 175 -12.65 3.05 -4.33
N LEU A 176 -11.58 3.86 -4.35
CA LEU A 176 -11.48 5.09 -5.15
C LEU A 176 -10.72 4.91 -6.46
N GLY A 177 -10.17 3.74 -6.70
CA GLY A 177 -9.40 3.40 -7.89
C GLY A 177 -8.36 2.33 -7.60
N VAL A 178 -7.69 1.88 -8.65
CA VAL A 178 -6.61 0.91 -8.57
C VAL A 178 -5.29 1.66 -8.47
N VAL A 179 -4.60 1.53 -7.35
CA VAL A 179 -3.25 2.11 -7.16
C VAL A 179 -2.25 1.36 -8.03
N THR A 180 -1.50 2.06 -8.87
CA THR A 180 -0.49 1.48 -9.76
C THR A 180 0.94 1.90 -9.43
N ALA A 181 1.11 3.04 -8.74
CA ALA A 181 2.38 3.45 -8.15
C ALA A 181 2.16 4.24 -6.87
N VAL A 182 3.17 4.23 -6.00
CA VAL A 182 3.20 4.97 -4.73
C VAL A 182 4.52 5.70 -4.65
N THR A 183 4.46 7.00 -4.32
CA THR A 183 5.63 7.81 -3.99
C THR A 183 5.73 7.92 -2.48
N PHE A 184 6.83 7.42 -1.92
CA PHE A 184 7.14 7.48 -0.50
C PHE A 184 8.19 8.53 -0.21
N ARG A 185 8.08 9.16 0.96
CA ARG A 185 9.21 9.86 1.59
C ARG A 185 10.22 8.82 2.03
N VAL A 186 11.49 9.11 1.82
CA VAL A 186 12.62 8.30 2.31
C VAL A 186 13.63 9.20 3.01
N GLU A 187 14.44 8.61 3.86
CA GLU A 187 15.50 9.26 4.61
C GLU A 187 16.81 8.47 4.47
N PRO A 188 17.97 9.02 4.88
CA PRO A 188 19.20 8.26 4.93
C PRO A 188 19.06 7.01 5.80
N SER A 189 19.65 5.89 5.38
CA SER A 189 19.58 4.64 6.14
C SER A 189 20.19 4.83 7.54
N PHE A 190 19.60 4.16 8.51
CA PHE A 190 19.97 4.24 9.92
C PHE A 190 20.03 2.86 10.56
N LEU A 191 20.66 2.78 11.71
CA LEU A 191 20.74 1.55 12.49
C LEU A 191 19.93 1.67 13.77
N LEU A 192 19.12 0.66 14.04
CA LEU A 192 18.39 0.52 15.30
C LEU A 192 19.04 -0.54 16.18
N ARG A 193 19.09 -0.27 17.49
CA ARG A 193 19.44 -1.26 18.49
C ARG A 193 18.17 -1.85 19.08
N SER A 194 17.90 -3.13 18.81
CA SER A 194 16.81 -3.85 19.47
C SER A 194 17.28 -4.42 20.81
N THR A 195 16.53 -4.12 21.88
CA THR A 195 16.75 -4.71 23.21
C THR A 195 15.49 -5.48 23.61
N ARG A 196 15.66 -6.73 24.02
CA ARG A 196 14.57 -7.59 24.51
C ARG A 196 14.92 -8.07 25.91
N GLN A 197 14.04 -7.78 26.88
CA GLN A 197 14.21 -8.22 28.26
C GLN A 197 12.85 -8.64 28.84
N PRO A 198 12.80 -9.70 29.68
CA PRO A 198 11.61 -10.04 30.39
C PRO A 198 11.38 -9.01 31.51
N MET A 199 10.13 -8.53 31.62
CA MET A 199 9.70 -7.61 32.69
C MET A 199 8.35 -8.10 33.25
N ARG A 200 8.09 -7.80 34.53
CA ARG A 200 6.79 -8.05 35.12
C ARG A 200 5.76 -7.05 34.56
N LEU A 201 4.53 -7.50 34.36
CA LEU A 201 3.49 -6.63 33.83
C LEU A 201 3.28 -5.37 34.68
N THR A 202 3.34 -5.49 36.01
CA THR A 202 3.22 -4.34 36.92
C THR A 202 4.33 -3.33 36.70
N GLU A 203 5.60 -3.77 36.52
CA GLU A 203 6.74 -2.89 36.26
C GLU A 203 6.58 -2.17 34.90
N ILE A 204 6.06 -2.87 33.87
CA ILE A 204 5.77 -2.27 32.56
C ILE A 204 4.70 -1.18 32.71
N LEU A 205 3.60 -1.47 33.40
CA LEU A 205 2.49 -0.52 33.57
C LEU A 205 2.90 0.71 34.38
N ASP A 206 3.72 0.52 35.43
CA ASP A 206 4.20 1.61 36.30
C ASP A 206 5.23 2.52 35.61
N SER A 207 5.95 2.00 34.60
CA SER A 207 6.99 2.73 33.87
C SER A 207 6.71 2.91 32.37
N LEU A 208 5.48 2.71 31.94
CA LEU A 208 5.10 2.71 30.53
C LEU A 208 5.50 4.00 29.82
N ASP A 209 5.24 5.16 30.41
CA ASP A 209 5.57 6.45 29.80
C ASP A 209 7.07 6.63 29.63
N THR A 210 7.88 6.20 30.61
CA THR A 210 9.35 6.24 30.53
C THR A 210 9.84 5.28 29.44
N ILE A 211 9.34 4.05 29.43
CA ILE A 211 9.75 3.06 28.41
C ILE A 211 9.43 3.56 27.01
N THR A 212 8.25 4.16 26.81
CA THR A 212 7.84 4.66 25.50
C THR A 212 8.49 5.99 25.10
N SER A 213 8.94 6.81 26.07
CA SER A 213 9.69 8.05 25.77
C SER A 213 11.17 7.82 25.47
N ASP A 214 11.76 6.78 26.05
CA ASP A 214 13.19 6.46 25.91
C ASP A 214 13.47 5.51 24.73
N ASN A 215 12.43 5.02 24.07
CA ASN A 215 12.51 4.08 22.95
C ASN A 215 11.55 4.49 21.83
N GLU A 216 11.97 4.31 20.60
CA GLU A 216 11.14 4.47 19.41
C GLU A 216 10.40 3.19 19.01
#